data_3232bbd6637c28b19ea1a8806ac9f836
#
_entry.id   3232bbd6637c28b19ea1a8806ac9f836
#
_cell.length_a   1.000
_cell.length_b   1.000
_cell.length_c   1.000
_cell.angle_alpha   90.00
_cell.angle_beta   90.00
_cell.angle_gamma   90.00
#
_symmetry.space_group_name_H-M   'P 1'
#
loop_
_entity.id
_entity.type
_entity.pdbx_description
1 polymer ?
#
loop_
_entity_poly.entity_id
_entity_poly.type
_entity_poly.pdbx_seq_one_letter_code
_entity_poly.pdbx_strand_id
1 'polypeptide(L)'
;DLAQAEAEIARADLHYPVVAKPDIACNGTGVRLIANAADLFRYLLAFPRNQRLILQEYIAYDGEAGIFYIRHPDEPYGRITSITLKYAPYVVGDGRSTLRELILADARAGRISHLYLPRLGRRLHEVPPAGAPVRLVFVGNHCKGSIFRNGIDHATAELTAQSERIARCLPDFHFGRIDIRFESIGALRRGEAFKIIEVNGVGSEATHVWDPRTRLWDAWRDQFYHYGQAYRIGAANCARGERPLNGAGIFRMWRLQKRLMRSYPLND
;
A
#
# COMPACT_ATOMS: atom_id res chain seq x y z
N ASP A 1 5.01 22.52 -10.74
CA ASP A 1 3.78 23.16 -11.24
C ASP A 1 3.01 22.20 -12.15
N LEU A 2 1.80 22.60 -12.62
CA LEU A 2 0.94 21.73 -13.45
C LEU A 2 1.60 21.40 -14.80
N ALA A 3 2.15 22.40 -15.48
CA ALA A 3 2.77 22.21 -16.80
C ALA A 3 3.93 21.19 -16.74
N GLN A 4 4.75 21.28 -15.72
CA GLN A 4 5.83 20.32 -15.47
C GLN A 4 5.27 18.91 -15.20
N ALA A 5 4.24 18.79 -14.37
CA ALA A 5 3.65 17.49 -14.04
C ALA A 5 3.00 16.85 -15.28
N GLU A 6 2.32 17.61 -16.13
CA GLU A 6 1.76 17.13 -17.40
C GLU A 6 2.83 16.72 -18.41
N ALA A 7 3.93 17.49 -18.49
CA ALA A 7 5.06 17.11 -19.32
C ALA A 7 5.68 15.77 -18.88
N GLU A 8 5.80 15.53 -17.56
CA GLU A 8 6.28 14.25 -17.03
C GLU A 8 5.29 13.10 -17.26
N ILE A 9 3.98 13.33 -17.16
CA ILE A 9 2.94 12.37 -17.52
C ILE A 9 3.09 11.96 -18.99
N ALA A 10 3.21 12.92 -19.90
CA ALA A 10 3.39 12.66 -21.32
C ALA A 10 4.71 11.93 -21.61
N ARG A 11 5.81 12.35 -20.98
CA ARG A 11 7.14 11.72 -21.14
C ARG A 11 7.16 10.26 -20.69
N ALA A 12 6.40 9.93 -19.65
CA ALA A 12 6.29 8.58 -19.10
C ALA A 12 5.18 7.74 -19.75
N ASP A 13 4.53 8.25 -20.79
CA ASP A 13 3.38 7.61 -21.47
C ASP A 13 2.25 7.22 -20.48
N LEU A 14 2.04 8.05 -19.47
CA LEU A 14 0.95 7.86 -18.52
C LEU A 14 -0.33 8.54 -19.03
N HIS A 15 -1.46 7.95 -18.68
CA HIS A 15 -2.78 8.45 -19.05
C HIS A 15 -3.66 8.55 -17.81
N TYR A 16 -4.53 9.58 -17.76
CA TYR A 16 -5.53 9.67 -16.71
C TYR A 16 -6.53 8.50 -16.77
N PRO A 17 -6.95 8.00 -15.60
CA PRO A 17 -6.58 8.41 -14.26
C PRO A 17 -5.17 7.97 -13.86
N VAL A 18 -4.47 8.78 -13.08
CA VAL A 18 -3.17 8.44 -12.47
C VAL A 18 -3.26 8.49 -10.95
N VAL A 19 -2.33 7.83 -10.27
CA VAL A 19 -2.20 7.92 -8.82
C VAL A 19 -1.09 8.89 -8.47
N ALA A 20 -1.42 9.93 -7.71
CA ALA A 20 -0.46 10.86 -7.13
C ALA A 20 -0.12 10.44 -5.69
N LYS A 21 1.16 10.38 -5.36
CA LYS A 21 1.63 10.03 -4.02
C LYS A 21 2.93 10.76 -3.66
N PRO A 22 3.10 11.17 -2.37
CA PRO A 22 4.35 11.74 -1.91
C PRO A 22 5.50 10.73 -1.98
N ASP A 23 6.73 11.22 -2.25
CA ASP A 23 7.96 10.41 -2.21
C ASP A 23 8.28 9.91 -0.77
N ILE A 24 8.05 10.76 0.23
CA ILE A 24 8.30 10.43 1.64
C ILE A 24 6.98 10.44 2.41
N ALA A 25 6.38 9.29 2.60
CA ALA A 25 5.13 9.15 3.37
C ALA A 25 5.05 7.76 4.02
N CYS A 26 3.97 7.51 4.74
CA CYS A 26 3.58 6.17 5.19
C CYS A 26 2.05 6.07 5.31
N ASN A 27 1.54 4.85 5.38
CA ASN A 27 0.11 4.55 5.59
C ASN A 27 -0.81 5.18 4.53
N GLY A 28 -0.31 5.37 3.31
CA GLY A 28 -1.06 5.98 2.20
C GLY A 28 -1.41 7.46 2.43
N THR A 29 -0.68 8.18 3.30
CA THR A 29 -0.90 9.60 3.52
C THR A 29 -0.59 10.38 2.25
N GLY A 30 -1.52 11.26 1.83
CA GLY A 30 -1.37 12.07 0.63
C GLY A 30 -1.60 11.33 -0.70
N VAL A 31 -1.90 10.04 -0.67
CA VAL A 31 -2.20 9.27 -1.91
C VAL A 31 -3.58 9.63 -2.42
N ARG A 32 -3.68 9.98 -3.71
CA ARG A 32 -4.95 10.31 -4.37
C ARG A 32 -5.05 9.75 -5.78
N LEU A 33 -6.27 9.35 -6.15
CA LEU A 33 -6.63 9.09 -7.53
C LEU A 33 -6.91 10.43 -8.24
N ILE A 34 -6.21 10.69 -9.32
CA ILE A 34 -6.30 11.91 -10.13
C ILE A 34 -6.98 11.55 -11.44
N ALA A 35 -8.21 11.98 -11.61
CA ALA A 35 -9.01 11.61 -12.79
C ALA A 35 -8.69 12.43 -14.04
N ASN A 36 -8.16 13.66 -13.87
CA ASN A 36 -7.90 14.60 -14.95
C ASN A 36 -6.96 15.74 -14.49
N ALA A 37 -6.57 16.61 -15.43
CA ALA A 37 -5.68 17.75 -15.18
C ALA A 37 -6.21 18.74 -14.13
N ALA A 38 -7.53 18.94 -14.05
CA ALA A 38 -8.12 19.83 -13.05
C ALA A 38 -7.98 19.26 -11.63
N ASP A 39 -8.10 17.94 -11.48
CA ASP A 39 -7.84 17.24 -10.21
C ASP A 39 -6.36 17.32 -9.83
N LEU A 40 -5.46 17.15 -10.80
CA LEU A 40 -4.03 17.30 -10.61
C LEU A 40 -3.69 18.71 -10.13
N PHE A 41 -4.25 19.72 -10.78
CA PHE A 41 -4.03 21.12 -10.38
C PHE A 41 -4.46 21.37 -8.92
N ARG A 42 -5.67 20.90 -8.54
CA ARG A 42 -6.16 21.02 -7.14
C ARG A 42 -5.27 20.30 -6.15
N TYR A 43 -4.78 19.13 -6.52
CA TYR A 43 -3.86 18.37 -5.69
C TYR A 43 -2.54 19.12 -5.49
N LEU A 44 -1.96 19.66 -6.58
CA LEU A 44 -0.69 20.40 -6.55
C LEU A 44 -0.80 21.69 -5.72
N LEU A 45 -1.93 22.38 -5.75
CA LEU A 45 -2.17 23.56 -4.91
C LEU A 45 -2.10 23.23 -3.40
N ALA A 46 -2.56 22.04 -3.02
CA ALA A 46 -2.56 21.59 -1.62
C ALA A 46 -1.26 20.85 -1.23
N PHE A 47 -0.44 20.47 -2.20
CA PHE A 47 0.80 19.74 -1.96
C PHE A 47 1.93 20.69 -1.53
N PRO A 48 2.79 20.32 -0.54
CA PRO A 48 3.86 21.19 -0.08
C PRO A 48 4.86 21.51 -1.18
N ARG A 49 5.21 22.78 -1.31
CA ARG A 49 6.16 23.26 -2.32
C ARG A 49 7.53 22.63 -2.15
N ASN A 50 8.23 22.44 -3.27
CA ASN A 50 9.60 21.88 -3.31
C ASN A 50 9.71 20.46 -2.74
N GLN A 51 8.60 19.72 -2.69
CA GLN A 51 8.62 18.31 -2.34
C GLN A 51 8.40 17.43 -3.58
N ARG A 52 9.00 16.24 -3.54
CA ARG A 52 8.91 15.30 -4.65
C ARG A 52 7.56 14.59 -4.62
N LEU A 53 6.97 14.50 -5.80
CA LEU A 53 5.71 13.84 -6.07
C LEU A 53 5.96 12.68 -7.06
N ILE A 54 5.37 11.54 -6.79
CA ILE A 54 5.33 10.40 -7.70
C ILE A 54 3.97 10.40 -8.38
N LEU A 55 3.96 10.38 -9.72
CA LEU A 55 2.79 10.10 -10.53
C LEU A 55 2.94 8.69 -11.10
N GLN A 56 1.93 7.86 -10.89
CA GLN A 56 1.96 6.43 -11.22
C GLN A 56 0.71 6.02 -12.00
N GLU A 57 0.88 5.06 -12.91
CA GLU A 57 -0.24 4.41 -13.60
C GLU A 57 -1.30 3.93 -12.59
N TYR A 58 -2.56 4.22 -12.86
CA TYR A 58 -3.65 3.62 -12.11
C TYR A 58 -3.89 2.18 -12.58
N ILE A 59 -3.76 1.24 -11.66
CA ILE A 59 -4.00 -0.17 -11.94
C ILE A 59 -5.44 -0.51 -11.59
N ALA A 60 -6.24 -0.84 -12.59
CA ALA A 60 -7.67 -1.10 -12.45
C ALA A 60 -8.02 -2.52 -11.92
N TYR A 61 -7.04 -3.33 -11.58
CA TYR A 61 -7.30 -4.66 -10.99
C TYR A 61 -7.93 -4.52 -9.60
N ASP A 62 -8.93 -5.37 -9.32
CA ASP A 62 -9.64 -5.37 -8.03
C ASP A 62 -8.86 -6.05 -6.92
N GLY A 63 -8.08 -7.07 -7.25
CA GLY A 63 -7.24 -7.78 -6.29
C GLY A 63 -6.09 -6.91 -5.80
N GLU A 64 -5.85 -6.90 -4.49
CA GLU A 64 -4.68 -6.26 -3.88
C GLU A 64 -4.03 -7.20 -2.87
N ALA A 65 -2.70 -7.31 -2.94
CA ALA A 65 -1.94 -8.14 -2.02
C ALA A 65 -0.59 -7.51 -1.66
N GLY A 66 -0.08 -7.89 -0.48
CA GLY A 66 1.30 -7.66 -0.08
C GLY A 66 2.04 -8.99 -0.04
N ILE A 67 3.08 -9.15 -0.85
CA ILE A 67 3.94 -10.33 -0.89
C ILE A 67 5.21 -10.01 -0.11
N PHE A 68 5.45 -10.72 0.99
CA PHE A 68 6.66 -10.56 1.76
C PHE A 68 7.72 -11.54 1.26
N TYR A 69 8.85 -10.98 0.84
CA TYR A 69 9.96 -11.71 0.25
C TYR A 69 11.20 -11.57 1.10
N ILE A 70 11.92 -12.68 1.29
CA ILE A 70 13.20 -12.72 2.01
C ILE A 70 14.20 -13.54 1.19
N ARG A 71 15.41 -12.98 1.03
CA ARG A 71 16.60 -13.69 0.50
C ARG A 71 17.82 -13.32 1.31
N HIS A 72 18.40 -14.30 1.98
CA HIS A 72 19.66 -14.05 2.69
C HIS A 72 20.76 -13.70 1.68
N PRO A 73 21.68 -12.75 1.99
CA PRO A 73 22.75 -12.38 1.07
C PRO A 73 23.63 -13.54 0.58
N ASP A 74 23.78 -14.60 1.37
CA ASP A 74 24.54 -15.80 1.05
C ASP A 74 23.70 -16.89 0.35
N GLU A 75 22.38 -16.69 0.21
CA GLU A 75 21.49 -17.65 -0.46
C GLU A 75 21.31 -17.31 -1.93
N PRO A 76 21.36 -18.30 -2.84
CA PRO A 76 21.16 -18.07 -4.27
C PRO A 76 19.73 -17.68 -4.61
N TYR A 77 18.75 -18.09 -3.81
CA TYR A 77 17.32 -17.86 -4.02
C TYR A 77 16.63 -17.41 -2.74
N GLY A 78 15.64 -16.56 -2.91
CA GLY A 78 14.78 -16.15 -1.80
C GLY A 78 13.48 -16.96 -1.76
N ARG A 79 12.61 -16.55 -0.85
CA ARG A 79 11.31 -17.18 -0.64
C ARG A 79 10.23 -16.18 -0.25
N ILE A 80 9.02 -16.49 -0.61
CA ILE A 80 7.83 -15.81 -0.07
C ILE A 80 7.60 -16.35 1.34
N THR A 81 7.55 -15.45 2.32
CA THR A 81 7.32 -15.79 3.73
C THR A 81 5.93 -15.39 4.21
N SER A 82 5.27 -14.50 3.48
CA SER A 82 3.90 -14.09 3.75
C SER A 82 3.23 -13.56 2.48
N ILE A 83 1.95 -13.84 2.35
CA ILE A 83 1.05 -13.15 1.42
C ILE A 83 -0.12 -12.61 2.24
N THR A 84 -0.39 -11.31 2.09
CA THR A 84 -1.56 -10.66 2.70
C THR A 84 -2.50 -10.22 1.59
N LEU A 85 -3.69 -10.82 1.52
CA LEU A 85 -4.76 -10.32 0.66
C LEU A 85 -5.43 -9.13 1.35
N LYS A 86 -5.65 -8.04 0.62
CA LYS A 86 -6.20 -6.79 1.14
C LYS A 86 -7.56 -6.51 0.50
N TYR A 87 -8.57 -6.33 1.34
CA TYR A 87 -9.94 -6.02 0.91
C TYR A 87 -10.32 -4.62 1.37
N ALA A 88 -10.77 -3.79 0.44
CA ALA A 88 -11.24 -2.45 0.77
C ALA A 88 -12.52 -2.50 1.64
N PRO A 89 -12.72 -1.57 2.57
CA PRO A 89 -14.00 -1.41 3.25
C PRO A 89 -15.05 -0.85 2.28
N TYR A 90 -16.27 -1.38 2.36
CA TYR A 90 -17.41 -0.90 1.59
C TYR A 90 -18.69 -1.01 2.40
N VAL A 91 -19.69 -0.24 2.02
CA VAL A 91 -21.09 -0.40 2.44
C VAL A 91 -21.94 -0.75 1.23
N VAL A 92 -23.08 -1.39 1.44
CA VAL A 92 -24.01 -1.74 0.38
C VAL A 92 -25.21 -0.82 0.42
N GLY A 93 -25.56 -0.22 -0.70
CA GLY A 93 -26.73 0.61 -0.85
C GLY A 93 -28.03 -0.16 -0.58
N ASP A 94 -29.02 0.51 -0.01
CA ASP A 94 -30.39 -0.02 0.19
C ASP A 94 -31.45 0.68 -0.66
N GLY A 95 -31.02 1.67 -1.48
CA GLY A 95 -31.89 2.48 -2.31
C GLY A 95 -32.73 3.52 -1.56
N ARG A 96 -32.46 3.75 -0.28
CA ARG A 96 -33.24 4.65 0.60
C ARG A 96 -32.38 5.53 1.46
N SER A 97 -31.38 4.96 2.11
CA SER A 97 -30.48 5.65 3.05
C SER A 97 -29.37 6.37 2.29
N THR A 98 -28.98 7.53 2.80
CA THR A 98 -27.79 8.23 2.33
C THR A 98 -26.53 7.44 2.63
N LEU A 99 -25.45 7.68 1.89
CA LEU A 99 -24.16 7.06 2.14
C LEU A 99 -23.68 7.31 3.59
N ARG A 100 -23.98 8.50 4.15
CA ARG A 100 -23.68 8.82 5.54
C ARG A 100 -24.39 7.88 6.51
N GLU A 101 -25.69 7.67 6.31
CA GLU A 101 -26.52 6.80 7.15
C GLU A 101 -26.05 5.34 7.06
N LEU A 102 -25.77 4.87 5.84
CA LEU A 102 -25.23 3.52 5.61
C LEU A 102 -23.91 3.31 6.36
N ILE A 103 -22.99 4.30 6.31
CA ILE A 103 -21.71 4.22 7.02
C ILE A 103 -21.92 4.16 8.53
N LEU A 104 -22.80 5.02 9.07
CA LEU A 104 -23.03 5.08 10.52
C LEU A 104 -23.76 3.84 11.06
N ALA A 105 -24.62 3.22 10.24
CA ALA A 105 -25.35 2.01 10.59
C ALA A 105 -24.50 0.74 10.46
N ASP A 106 -23.43 0.74 9.63
CA ASP A 106 -22.58 -0.43 9.47
C ASP A 106 -21.79 -0.73 10.74
N ALA A 107 -21.80 -1.98 11.18
CA ALA A 107 -21.20 -2.42 12.45
C ALA A 107 -19.67 -2.19 12.51
N ARG A 108 -18.98 -2.17 11.37
CA ARG A 108 -17.54 -1.94 11.27
C ARG A 108 -17.23 -0.49 10.87
N ALA A 109 -17.80 -0.02 9.77
CA ALA A 109 -17.55 1.32 9.26
C ALA A 109 -18.00 2.41 10.25
N GLY A 110 -19.11 2.22 10.94
CA GLY A 110 -19.63 3.15 11.94
C GLY A 110 -18.63 3.42 13.07
N ARG A 111 -17.90 2.41 13.52
CA ARG A 111 -16.89 2.55 14.59
C ARG A 111 -15.71 3.43 14.22
N ILE A 112 -15.39 3.54 12.93
CA ILE A 112 -14.28 4.32 12.39
C ILE A 112 -14.78 5.36 11.37
N SER A 113 -16.03 5.76 11.47
CA SER A 113 -16.69 6.72 10.57
C SER A 113 -15.93 8.06 10.46
N HIS A 114 -15.23 8.47 11.52
CA HIS A 114 -14.36 9.65 11.53
C HIS A 114 -13.25 9.59 10.47
N LEU A 115 -12.89 8.41 9.97
CA LEU A 115 -11.95 8.24 8.87
C LEU A 115 -12.62 8.45 7.50
N TYR A 116 -13.91 8.10 7.37
CA TYR A 116 -14.61 8.09 6.07
C TYR A 116 -15.33 9.41 5.79
N LEU A 117 -16.05 9.94 6.78
CA LEU A 117 -16.89 11.11 6.58
C LEU A 117 -16.15 12.33 6.02
N PRO A 118 -14.94 12.72 6.50
CA PRO A 118 -14.21 13.86 5.93
C PRO A 118 -13.76 13.65 4.48
N ARG A 119 -13.57 12.38 4.06
CA ARG A 119 -13.05 12.03 2.73
C ARG A 119 -14.12 12.00 1.65
N LEU A 120 -15.31 11.57 2.02
CA LEU A 120 -16.41 11.36 1.08
C LEU A 120 -17.16 12.64 0.73
N GLY A 121 -17.03 13.70 1.55
CA GLY A 121 -17.52 15.03 1.22
C GLY A 121 -18.99 15.07 0.76
N ARG A 122 -19.23 15.59 -0.45
CA ARG A 122 -20.59 15.70 -1.02
C ARG A 122 -21.25 14.34 -1.29
N ARG A 123 -20.47 13.30 -1.51
CA ARG A 123 -20.98 11.95 -1.74
C ARG A 123 -21.78 11.40 -0.55
N LEU A 124 -21.59 11.94 0.65
CA LEU A 124 -22.33 11.54 1.84
C LEU A 124 -23.84 11.72 1.74
N HIS A 125 -24.30 12.59 0.83
CA HIS A 125 -25.72 12.85 0.58
C HIS A 125 -26.29 12.01 -0.57
N GLU A 126 -25.46 11.25 -1.28
CA GLU A 126 -25.92 10.32 -2.31
C GLU A 126 -26.71 9.17 -1.68
N VAL A 127 -27.76 8.73 -2.34
CA VAL A 127 -28.51 7.52 -2.01
C VAL A 127 -28.07 6.41 -2.95
N PRO A 128 -27.19 5.49 -2.54
CA PRO A 128 -26.72 4.43 -3.41
C PRO A 128 -27.86 3.46 -3.74
N PRO A 129 -27.94 2.98 -5.01
CA PRO A 129 -28.94 1.99 -5.41
C PRO A 129 -28.89 0.74 -4.53
N ALA A 130 -30.03 0.07 -4.36
CA ALA A 130 -30.10 -1.19 -3.63
C ALA A 130 -29.14 -2.24 -4.21
N GLY A 131 -28.33 -2.87 -3.36
CA GLY A 131 -27.33 -3.87 -3.74
C GLY A 131 -26.02 -3.29 -4.28
N ALA A 132 -25.92 -1.97 -4.52
CA ALA A 132 -24.70 -1.36 -5.05
C ALA A 132 -23.61 -1.26 -3.98
N PRO A 133 -22.40 -1.84 -4.18
CA PRO A 133 -21.29 -1.67 -3.25
C PRO A 133 -20.67 -0.27 -3.42
N VAL A 134 -20.47 0.42 -2.31
CA VAL A 134 -19.78 1.73 -2.27
C VAL A 134 -18.49 1.58 -1.48
N ARG A 135 -17.37 1.69 -2.18
CA ARG A 135 -16.04 1.67 -1.57
C ARG A 135 -15.81 2.95 -0.75
N LEU A 136 -15.31 2.80 0.48
CA LEU A 136 -15.17 3.92 1.42
C LEU A 136 -13.78 4.57 1.40
N VAL A 137 -12.74 3.85 0.97
CA VAL A 137 -11.37 4.37 0.84
C VAL A 137 -10.69 3.82 -0.39
N PHE A 138 -9.82 4.62 -0.97
CA PHE A 138 -9.04 4.22 -2.15
C PHE A 138 -7.84 3.34 -1.77
N VAL A 139 -7.14 3.67 -0.68
CA VAL A 139 -5.90 3.01 -0.27
C VAL A 139 -6.16 1.80 0.61
N GLY A 140 -5.63 0.64 0.22
CA GLY A 140 -5.71 -0.62 0.98
C GLY A 140 -4.81 -0.61 2.22
N ASN A 141 -5.25 0.06 3.30
CA ASN A 141 -4.51 0.13 4.56
C ASN A 141 -5.37 -0.30 5.75
N HIS A 142 -4.81 -1.13 6.65
CA HIS A 142 -5.50 -1.60 7.85
C HIS A 142 -5.97 -0.44 8.75
N CYS A 143 -5.13 0.58 8.94
CA CYS A 143 -5.47 1.77 9.72
C CYS A 143 -6.63 2.59 9.11
N LYS A 144 -7.05 2.29 7.88
CA LYS A 144 -8.20 2.90 7.18
C LYS A 144 -9.36 1.93 7.00
N GLY A 145 -9.37 0.85 7.77
CA GLY A 145 -10.47 -0.10 7.82
C GLY A 145 -10.38 -1.24 6.80
N SER A 146 -9.35 -1.32 5.98
CA SER A 146 -9.15 -2.48 5.09
C SER A 146 -9.04 -3.76 5.88
N ILE A 147 -9.61 -4.83 5.33
CA ILE A 147 -9.57 -6.17 5.92
C ILE A 147 -8.39 -6.91 5.32
N PHE A 148 -7.53 -7.44 6.19
CA PHE A 148 -6.40 -8.26 5.77
C PHE A 148 -6.72 -9.74 6.02
N ARG A 149 -6.29 -10.58 5.07
CA ARG A 149 -6.41 -12.04 5.15
C ARG A 149 -5.07 -12.68 4.85
N ASN A 150 -4.75 -13.68 5.63
CA ASN A 150 -3.59 -14.53 5.35
C ASN A 150 -3.84 -15.28 4.04
N GLY A 151 -2.97 -15.08 3.07
CA GLY A 151 -3.02 -15.67 1.73
C GLY A 151 -1.82 -16.57 1.44
N ILE A 152 -1.10 -17.04 2.45
CA ILE A 152 0.13 -17.85 2.24
C ILE A 152 -0.12 -19.11 1.40
N ASP A 153 -1.33 -19.68 1.44
CA ASP A 153 -1.71 -20.85 0.63
C ASP A 153 -1.69 -20.57 -0.89
N HIS A 154 -1.56 -19.31 -1.28
CA HIS A 154 -1.38 -18.91 -2.69
C HIS A 154 0.09 -18.80 -3.10
N ALA A 155 1.05 -19.01 -2.20
CA ALA A 155 2.47 -19.04 -2.52
C ALA A 155 2.78 -20.34 -3.29
N THR A 156 3.04 -20.19 -4.58
CA THR A 156 3.45 -21.27 -5.49
C THR A 156 4.91 -21.13 -5.88
N ALA A 157 5.45 -22.12 -6.52
CA ALA A 157 6.81 -22.07 -7.09
C ALA A 157 6.91 -20.97 -8.19
N GLU A 158 5.87 -20.84 -9.01
CA GLU A 158 5.80 -19.85 -10.11
C GLU A 158 5.75 -18.43 -9.56
N LEU A 159 4.90 -18.17 -8.58
CA LEU A 159 4.83 -16.85 -7.94
C LEU A 159 6.13 -16.52 -7.19
N THR A 160 6.76 -17.51 -6.56
CA THR A 160 8.05 -17.33 -5.87
C THR A 160 9.16 -17.02 -6.89
N ALA A 161 9.21 -17.73 -8.01
CA ALA A 161 10.18 -17.46 -9.07
C ALA A 161 9.98 -16.05 -9.68
N GLN A 162 8.73 -15.61 -9.86
CA GLN A 162 8.43 -14.25 -10.32
C GLN A 162 8.83 -13.19 -9.29
N SER A 163 8.57 -13.43 -8.01
CA SER A 163 9.00 -12.55 -6.92
C SER A 163 10.52 -12.44 -6.83
N GLU A 164 11.24 -13.55 -7.05
CA GLU A 164 12.71 -13.58 -7.16
C GLU A 164 13.20 -12.71 -8.32
N ARG A 165 12.59 -12.84 -9.52
CA ARG A 165 12.97 -12.00 -10.68
C ARG A 165 12.79 -10.51 -10.37
N ILE A 166 11.66 -10.14 -9.75
CA ILE A 166 11.39 -8.76 -9.34
C ILE A 166 12.44 -8.28 -8.32
N ALA A 167 12.71 -9.08 -7.29
CA ALA A 167 13.66 -8.73 -6.25
C ALA A 167 15.07 -8.51 -6.80
N ARG A 168 15.48 -9.27 -7.83
CA ARG A 168 16.79 -9.11 -8.50
C ARG A 168 16.90 -7.85 -9.36
N CYS A 169 15.77 -7.28 -9.81
CA CYS A 169 15.77 -5.98 -10.50
C CYS A 169 15.99 -4.80 -9.54
N LEU A 170 15.90 -5.03 -8.23
CA LEU A 170 16.09 -4.01 -7.21
C LEU A 170 17.46 -4.22 -6.55
N PRO A 171 18.36 -3.21 -6.58
CA PRO A 171 19.67 -3.33 -5.95
C PRO A 171 19.52 -3.70 -4.47
N ASP A 172 20.26 -4.74 -4.05
CA ASP A 172 20.37 -5.20 -2.66
C ASP A 172 19.04 -5.43 -1.92
N PHE A 173 17.98 -5.76 -2.66
CA PHE A 173 16.70 -6.08 -2.07
C PHE A 173 16.70 -7.51 -1.50
N HIS A 174 16.92 -7.60 -0.20
CA HIS A 174 17.01 -8.86 0.54
C HIS A 174 15.82 -9.14 1.44
N PHE A 175 15.06 -8.11 1.79
CA PHE A 175 13.99 -8.20 2.78
C PHE A 175 12.97 -7.10 2.55
N GLY A 176 11.70 -7.48 2.44
CA GLY A 176 10.65 -6.49 2.33
C GLY A 176 9.35 -7.01 1.76
N ARG A 177 8.40 -6.09 1.60
CA ARG A 177 7.07 -6.37 1.08
C ARG A 177 6.87 -5.69 -0.27
N ILE A 178 6.48 -6.47 -1.25
CA ILE A 178 6.06 -6.01 -2.59
C ILE A 178 4.53 -5.93 -2.56
N ASP A 179 3.99 -4.72 -2.62
CA ASP A 179 2.55 -4.49 -2.71
C ASP A 179 2.15 -4.48 -4.18
N ILE A 180 1.13 -5.27 -4.52
CA ILE A 180 0.69 -5.51 -5.90
C ILE A 180 -0.81 -5.35 -6.05
N ARG A 181 -1.25 -5.03 -7.27
CA ARG A 181 -2.61 -5.30 -7.73
C ARG A 181 -2.61 -6.43 -8.74
N PHE A 182 -3.59 -7.32 -8.67
CA PHE A 182 -3.69 -8.51 -9.50
C PHE A 182 -5.11 -8.73 -10.04
N GLU A 183 -5.19 -9.36 -11.21
CA GLU A 183 -6.45 -9.59 -11.90
C GLU A 183 -7.30 -10.68 -11.22
N SER A 184 -6.68 -11.82 -10.93
CA SER A 184 -7.34 -12.96 -10.29
C SER A 184 -6.35 -13.78 -9.44
N ILE A 185 -6.86 -14.51 -8.46
CA ILE A 185 -6.05 -15.43 -7.63
C ILE A 185 -5.37 -16.50 -8.50
N GLY A 186 -6.06 -16.99 -9.53
CA GLY A 186 -5.48 -17.99 -10.45
C GLY A 186 -4.27 -17.44 -11.21
N ALA A 187 -4.36 -16.22 -11.73
CA ALA A 187 -3.25 -15.55 -12.41
C ALA A 187 -2.11 -15.22 -11.43
N LEU A 188 -2.44 -14.72 -10.24
CA LEU A 188 -1.45 -14.46 -9.19
C LEU A 188 -0.64 -15.73 -8.84
N ARG A 189 -1.30 -16.87 -8.64
CA ARG A 189 -0.64 -18.15 -8.36
C ARG A 189 0.33 -18.59 -9.49
N ARG A 190 0.05 -18.24 -10.73
CA ARG A 190 0.96 -18.48 -11.87
C ARG A 190 2.07 -17.42 -12.00
N GLY A 191 2.08 -16.41 -11.12
CA GLY A 191 3.02 -15.29 -11.21
C GLY A 191 2.73 -14.35 -12.40
N GLU A 192 1.47 -14.25 -12.81
CA GLU A 192 1.01 -13.54 -14.00
C GLU A 192 -0.05 -12.47 -13.64
N ALA A 193 -0.36 -11.58 -14.59
CA ALA A 193 -1.43 -10.59 -14.55
C ALA A 193 -1.50 -9.82 -13.21
N PHE A 194 -0.34 -9.35 -12.74
CA PHE A 194 -0.26 -8.41 -11.63
C PHE A 194 0.72 -7.28 -11.94
N LYS A 195 0.54 -6.15 -11.26
CA LYS A 195 1.42 -4.99 -11.34
C LYS A 195 1.85 -4.55 -9.94
N ILE A 196 3.08 -4.11 -9.81
CA ILE A 196 3.66 -3.62 -8.55
C ILE A 196 3.17 -2.18 -8.33
N ILE A 197 2.62 -1.91 -7.16
CA ILE A 197 2.20 -0.56 -6.78
C ILE A 197 3.15 0.09 -5.77
N GLU A 198 3.87 -0.72 -4.99
CA GLU A 198 4.84 -0.22 -4.00
C GLU A 198 5.84 -1.32 -3.62
N VAL A 199 7.07 -0.92 -3.30
CA VAL A 199 8.07 -1.79 -2.70
C VAL A 199 8.50 -1.20 -1.36
N ASN A 200 8.37 -1.99 -0.32
CA ASN A 200 8.64 -1.60 1.06
C ASN A 200 9.83 -2.40 1.60
N GLY A 201 10.89 -1.74 2.03
CA GLY A 201 12.10 -2.35 2.58
C GLY A 201 11.96 -2.82 4.03
N VAL A 202 13.06 -2.75 4.79
CA VAL A 202 13.19 -3.28 6.16
C VAL A 202 12.19 -2.69 7.17
N GLY A 203 11.66 -1.50 6.92
CA GLY A 203 10.62 -0.88 7.76
C GLY A 203 9.22 -1.47 7.57
N SER A 204 9.05 -2.42 6.65
CA SER A 204 7.75 -3.07 6.43
C SER A 204 7.56 -4.26 7.36
N GLU A 205 6.29 -4.60 7.60
CA GLU A 205 5.90 -5.80 8.35
C GLU A 205 5.15 -6.79 7.46
N ALA A 206 5.15 -8.05 7.87
CA ALA A 206 4.34 -9.11 7.28
C ALA A 206 2.90 -8.97 7.75
N THR A 207 2.08 -8.22 6.99
CA THR A 207 0.77 -7.73 7.43
C THR A 207 -0.33 -8.79 7.55
N HIS A 208 -0.06 -10.06 7.16
CA HIS A 208 -1.00 -11.17 7.39
C HIS A 208 -1.30 -11.40 8.88
N VAL A 209 -0.43 -10.96 9.78
CA VAL A 209 -0.65 -11.03 11.23
C VAL A 209 -1.87 -10.24 11.70
N TRP A 210 -2.34 -9.31 10.88
CA TRP A 210 -3.58 -8.54 11.12
C TRP A 210 -4.85 -9.23 10.61
N ASP A 211 -4.78 -10.47 10.12
CA ASP A 211 -5.98 -11.27 9.86
C ASP A 211 -6.67 -11.55 11.21
N PRO A 212 -7.95 -11.19 11.39
CA PRO A 212 -8.69 -11.45 12.64
C PRO A 212 -8.74 -12.92 13.06
N ARG A 213 -8.40 -13.86 12.17
CA ARG A 213 -8.31 -15.28 12.46
C ARG A 213 -6.94 -15.71 12.98
N THR A 214 -5.94 -14.85 12.89
CA THR A 214 -4.58 -15.16 13.38
C THR A 214 -4.58 -15.15 14.91
N ARG A 215 -4.07 -16.20 15.52
CA ARG A 215 -3.89 -16.28 16.97
C ARG A 215 -2.73 -15.37 17.39
N LEU A 216 -2.82 -14.79 18.59
CA LEU A 216 -1.79 -13.86 19.11
C LEU A 216 -0.39 -14.49 19.11
N TRP A 217 -0.27 -15.75 19.53
CA TRP A 217 1.01 -16.47 19.54
C TRP A 217 1.60 -16.67 18.14
N ASP A 218 0.76 -16.96 17.16
CA ASP A 218 1.19 -17.12 15.77
C ASP A 218 1.68 -15.77 15.22
N ALA A 219 0.96 -14.68 15.52
CA ALA A 219 1.37 -13.34 15.15
C ALA A 219 2.73 -12.96 15.76
N TRP A 220 2.94 -13.24 17.04
CA TRP A 220 4.22 -12.99 17.70
C TRP A 220 5.36 -13.84 17.12
N ARG A 221 5.14 -15.14 16.94
CA ARG A 221 6.13 -16.04 16.33
C ARG A 221 6.56 -15.53 14.96
N ASP A 222 5.60 -15.09 14.13
CA ASP A 222 5.87 -14.60 12.79
C ASP A 222 6.61 -13.25 12.82
N GLN A 223 6.27 -12.36 13.73
CA GLN A 223 7.02 -11.12 13.93
C GLN A 223 8.47 -11.39 14.38
N PHE A 224 8.68 -12.24 15.38
CA PHE A 224 10.03 -12.62 15.82
C PHE A 224 10.83 -13.28 14.69
N TYR A 225 10.19 -14.11 13.88
CA TYR A 225 10.83 -14.71 12.71
C TYR A 225 11.29 -13.63 11.72
N HIS A 226 10.41 -12.72 11.31
CA HIS A 226 10.72 -11.68 10.32
C HIS A 226 11.79 -10.71 10.83
N TYR A 227 11.67 -10.20 12.05
CA TYR A 227 12.70 -9.33 12.63
C TYR A 227 14.03 -10.04 12.83
N GLY A 228 14.00 -11.32 13.20
CA GLY A 228 15.18 -12.16 13.30
C GLY A 228 15.88 -12.31 11.93
N GLN A 229 15.13 -12.49 10.84
CA GLN A 229 15.69 -12.52 9.48
C GLN A 229 16.26 -11.15 9.08
N ALA A 230 15.55 -10.05 9.36
CA ALA A 230 16.05 -8.70 9.10
C ALA A 230 17.39 -8.44 9.81
N TYR A 231 17.50 -8.84 11.08
CA TYR A 231 18.74 -8.72 11.84
C TYR A 231 19.88 -9.54 11.22
N ARG A 232 19.63 -10.80 10.86
CA ARG A 232 20.66 -11.68 10.25
C ARG A 232 21.14 -11.13 8.89
N ILE A 233 20.22 -10.63 8.05
CA ILE A 233 20.55 -10.00 6.76
C ILE A 233 21.36 -8.73 6.99
N GLY A 234 20.94 -7.88 7.94
CA GLY A 234 21.68 -6.67 8.31
C GLY A 234 23.09 -6.97 8.80
N ALA A 235 23.27 -7.99 9.65
CA ALA A 235 24.57 -8.42 10.14
C ALA A 235 25.46 -8.95 9.00
N ALA A 236 24.90 -9.73 8.06
CA ALA A 236 25.64 -10.23 6.90
C ALA A 236 26.08 -9.08 5.97
N ASN A 237 25.21 -8.08 5.74
CA ASN A 237 25.56 -6.91 4.93
C ASN A 237 26.64 -6.05 5.63
N CYS A 238 26.58 -5.86 6.94
CA CYS A 238 27.63 -5.19 7.69
C CYS A 238 28.98 -5.92 7.59
N ALA A 239 28.98 -7.26 7.63
CA ALA A 239 30.19 -8.05 7.43
C ALA A 239 30.80 -7.89 6.01
N ARG A 240 29.97 -7.49 5.02
CA ARG A 240 30.38 -7.16 3.65
C ARG A 240 30.81 -5.70 3.46
N GLY A 241 30.80 -4.90 4.52
CA GLY A 241 31.26 -3.52 4.50
C GLY A 241 30.15 -2.47 4.44
N GLU A 242 28.88 -2.88 4.40
CA GLU A 242 27.76 -1.95 4.45
C GLU A 242 27.69 -1.24 5.81
N ARG A 243 27.36 0.05 5.79
CA ARG A 243 27.28 0.87 6.98
C ARG A 243 25.82 1.26 7.29
N PRO A 244 25.27 0.85 8.43
CA PRO A 244 23.93 1.26 8.83
C PRO A 244 23.89 2.76 9.13
N LEU A 245 22.71 3.36 8.93
CA LEU A 245 22.47 4.73 9.42
C LEU A 245 22.66 4.79 10.94
N ASN A 246 23.36 5.83 11.40
CA ASN A 246 23.48 6.09 12.82
C ASN A 246 22.16 6.63 13.41
N GLY A 247 22.03 6.59 14.74
CA GLY A 247 20.80 7.03 15.42
C GLY A 247 20.40 8.47 15.11
N ALA A 248 21.38 9.39 14.95
CA ALA A 248 21.11 10.78 14.58
C ALA A 248 20.52 10.90 13.15
N GLY A 249 21.02 10.07 12.22
CA GLY A 249 20.47 9.98 10.87
C GLY A 249 19.04 9.48 10.87
N ILE A 250 18.76 8.40 11.60
CA ILE A 250 17.41 7.83 11.74
C ILE A 250 16.46 8.89 12.34
N PHE A 251 16.86 9.57 13.40
CA PHE A 251 16.04 10.59 14.05
C PHE A 251 15.74 11.77 13.13
N ARG A 252 16.73 12.23 12.35
CA ARG A 252 16.56 13.29 11.36
C ARG A 252 15.54 12.90 10.29
N MET A 253 15.64 11.68 9.73
CA MET A 253 14.71 11.17 8.72
C MET A 253 13.29 11.02 9.29
N TRP A 254 13.16 10.51 10.50
CA TRP A 254 11.87 10.42 11.19
C TRP A 254 11.23 11.80 11.41
N ARG A 255 11.99 12.80 11.85
CA ARG A 255 11.48 14.18 12.01
C ARG A 255 11.05 14.77 10.68
N LEU A 256 11.83 14.56 9.61
CA LEU A 256 11.46 15.00 8.27
C LEU A 256 10.13 14.39 7.83
N GLN A 257 10.00 13.08 7.91
CA GLN A 257 8.76 12.36 7.57
C GLN A 257 7.56 12.90 8.38
N LYS A 258 7.69 13.03 9.71
CA LYS A 258 6.63 13.57 10.58
C LYS A 258 6.20 14.97 10.17
N ARG A 259 7.14 15.84 9.82
CA ARG A 259 6.85 17.19 9.35
C ARG A 259 6.09 17.18 8.02
N LEU A 260 6.57 16.41 7.06
CA LEU A 260 5.98 16.33 5.73
C LEU A 260 4.57 15.73 5.78
N MET A 261 4.35 14.66 6.53
CA MET A 261 3.04 14.02 6.67
C MET A 261 1.94 14.95 7.21
N ARG A 262 2.31 15.98 7.98
CA ARG A 262 1.34 16.98 8.48
C ARG A 262 0.92 17.99 7.42
N SER A 263 1.70 18.14 6.35
CA SER A 263 1.49 19.12 5.29
C SER A 263 0.91 18.53 4.01
N TYR A 264 0.78 17.22 3.92
CA TYR A 264 0.18 16.58 2.74
C TYR A 264 -1.35 16.73 2.72
N PRO A 265 -1.96 16.81 1.53
CA PRO A 265 -3.40 16.81 1.40
C PRO A 265 -4.00 15.51 1.96
N LEU A 266 -5.27 15.57 2.35
CA LEU A 266 -6.01 14.37 2.74
C LEU A 266 -6.04 13.41 1.55
N ASN A 267 -5.84 12.14 1.82
CA ASN A 267 -6.01 11.09 0.82
C ASN A 267 -7.50 10.76 0.62
N ASP A 268 -7.79 10.13 -0.51
CA ASP A 268 -9.12 9.62 -0.84
C ASP A 268 -9.48 8.42 0.03
#